data_429edc76725a35db710266e6cf268b8d
#
_entry.id   429edc76725a35db710266e6cf268b8d
#
_cell.length_a   1.000
_cell.length_b   1.000
_cell.length_c   1.000
_cell.angle_alpha   90.00
_cell.angle_beta   90.00
_cell.angle_gamma   90.00
#
_symmetry.space_group_name_H-M   'P 1'
#
loop_
_entity.id
_entity.type
_entity.pdbx_description
1 polymer ?
#
loop_
_entity_poly.entity_id
_entity_poly.type
_entity_poly.pdbx_seq_one_letter_code
_entity_poly.pdbx_strand_id
1 'polypeptide(L)'
;MARLSRRDLMVAAAGVMIPTAAFATDPVIPETTIAARKNAPVVPKKVNRLYNLTAGGVKEPNDMQFAPDGKLWVLDQVDPNHVATIDPKTGQVLANVVTECIHGSGITYGDGAWFLTSTKVLSGNPSTLKVDPKTGKTLKKWETPGWGIYGVYTQRAPKPGDLPLASGGHGVKWAGKGQYWMAVPASGKLFLMNAEEGTVARSIPAPTVRTHGIALEGDHIWCVGSDEAEIYKLQISDGAIVAKIVLDKVNDPSLHGLDIKDGVLWYCDANKGWICNLT
;
A
#
# COMPACT_ATOMS: atom_id res chain seq x y z
N MET A 1 -53.40 32.68 -29.29
CA MET A 1 -51.96 32.48 -29.59
C MET A 1 -51.18 33.48 -28.76
N ALA A 2 -50.72 33.11 -27.60
CA ALA A 2 -49.92 33.95 -26.70
C ALA A 2 -48.42 33.65 -26.96
N ARG A 3 -47.67 34.70 -27.32
CA ARG A 3 -46.21 34.64 -27.48
C ARG A 3 -45.55 34.59 -26.11
N LEU A 4 -44.89 33.46 -25.78
CA LEU A 4 -43.98 33.37 -24.64
C LEU A 4 -42.74 34.22 -24.87
N SER A 5 -42.42 35.05 -23.92
CA SER A 5 -41.28 35.96 -23.92
C SER A 5 -39.98 35.25 -23.55
N ARG A 6 -38.88 35.68 -24.20
CA ARG A 6 -37.53 35.12 -24.03
C ARG A 6 -36.84 35.45 -22.69
N ARG A 7 -37.58 35.52 -21.58
CA ARG A 7 -37.01 36.05 -20.31
C ARG A 7 -36.96 35.10 -19.13
N ASP A 8 -37.31 33.81 -19.28
CA ASP A 8 -37.42 32.90 -18.14
C ASP A 8 -36.58 31.61 -18.30
N LEU A 9 -35.30 31.74 -18.74
CA LEU A 9 -34.31 30.65 -18.60
C LEU A 9 -33.00 31.23 -18.06
N MET A 10 -33.05 31.72 -16.82
CA MET A 10 -31.87 31.74 -15.98
C MET A 10 -31.76 30.39 -15.27
N VAL A 11 -31.10 29.41 -15.89
CA VAL A 11 -30.59 28.25 -15.20
C VAL A 11 -29.51 28.76 -14.27
N ALA A 12 -29.79 28.73 -12.97
CA ALA A 12 -28.80 28.91 -11.93
C ALA A 12 -27.81 27.72 -12.06
N ALA A 13 -26.67 27.97 -12.69
CA ALA A 13 -25.52 27.12 -12.57
C ALA A 13 -25.10 27.20 -11.11
N ALA A 14 -25.58 26.24 -10.31
CA ALA A 14 -24.98 25.96 -8.99
C ALA A 14 -23.54 25.58 -9.27
N GLY A 15 -22.63 26.52 -9.13
CA GLY A 15 -21.22 26.29 -9.14
C GLY A 15 -20.91 25.30 -8.01
N VAL A 16 -20.66 24.08 -8.36
CA VAL A 16 -20.00 23.15 -7.45
C VAL A 16 -18.65 23.79 -7.19
N MET A 17 -18.52 24.48 -6.05
CA MET A 17 -17.21 24.82 -5.51
C MET A 17 -16.52 23.51 -5.22
N ILE A 18 -15.71 23.05 -6.17
CA ILE A 18 -14.67 22.08 -5.89
C ILE A 18 -13.79 22.80 -4.88
N PRO A 19 -13.69 22.32 -3.62
CA PRO A 19 -12.75 22.94 -2.70
C PRO A 19 -11.41 22.87 -3.41
N THR A 20 -10.74 24.03 -3.53
CA THR A 20 -9.35 24.10 -3.97
C THR A 20 -8.57 23.20 -3.01
N ALA A 21 -8.36 21.95 -3.43
CA ALA A 21 -7.51 21.05 -2.71
C ALA A 21 -6.18 21.77 -2.58
N ALA A 22 -5.83 22.16 -1.36
CA ALA A 22 -4.49 22.62 -1.08
C ALA A 22 -3.58 21.55 -1.65
N PHE A 23 -2.70 21.91 -2.60
CA PHE A 23 -1.71 21.00 -3.13
C PHE A 23 -0.92 20.52 -1.92
N ALA A 24 -1.18 19.28 -1.49
CA ALA A 24 -0.43 18.72 -0.39
C ALA A 24 1.02 18.58 -0.88
N THR A 25 1.91 19.24 -0.18
CA THR A 25 3.34 18.99 -0.34
C THR A 25 3.63 17.58 0.21
N ASP A 26 4.63 16.91 -0.34
CA ASP A 26 5.10 15.65 0.24
C ASP A 26 5.30 15.81 1.75
N PRO A 27 4.97 14.79 2.55
CA PRO A 27 5.18 14.87 3.98
C PRO A 27 6.65 15.14 4.26
N VAL A 28 6.93 16.10 5.10
CA VAL A 28 8.30 16.45 5.46
C VAL A 28 8.84 15.35 6.37
N ILE A 29 9.85 14.62 5.88
CA ILE A 29 10.58 13.68 6.73
C ILE A 29 11.54 14.48 7.63
N PRO A 30 11.47 14.32 8.96
CA PRO A 30 12.34 15.03 9.88
C PRO A 30 13.82 14.79 9.56
N GLU A 31 14.67 15.81 9.71
CA GLU A 31 16.11 15.69 9.46
C GLU A 31 16.76 14.62 10.33
N THR A 32 16.26 14.43 11.54
CA THR A 32 16.70 13.34 12.43
C THR A 32 16.45 11.96 11.82
N THR A 33 15.32 11.77 11.16
CA THR A 33 15.01 10.52 10.43
C THR A 33 15.91 10.37 9.21
N ILE A 34 16.17 11.45 8.46
CA ILE A 34 17.11 11.44 7.32
C ILE A 34 18.51 11.06 7.78
N ALA A 35 18.99 11.64 8.89
CA ALA A 35 20.28 11.30 9.48
C ALA A 35 20.32 9.84 9.96
N ALA A 36 19.27 9.36 10.63
CA ALA A 36 19.16 7.98 11.08
C ALA A 36 19.22 6.99 9.89
N ARG A 37 18.54 7.28 8.77
CA ARG A 37 18.61 6.46 7.55
C ARG A 37 20.03 6.38 6.99
N LYS A 38 20.75 7.50 6.92
CA LYS A 38 22.12 7.55 6.41
C LYS A 38 23.05 6.70 7.26
N ASN A 39 22.91 6.76 8.58
CA ASN A 39 23.78 6.15 9.55
C ASN A 39 23.36 4.73 9.96
N ALA A 40 22.20 4.24 9.51
CA ALA A 40 21.72 2.92 9.86
C ALA A 40 22.69 1.83 9.39
N PRO A 41 23.02 0.84 10.23
CA PRO A 41 23.84 -0.30 9.85
C PRO A 41 23.22 -1.03 8.65
N VAL A 42 24.05 -1.31 7.63
CA VAL A 42 23.62 -2.06 6.46
C VAL A 42 23.72 -3.56 6.74
N VAL A 43 22.60 -4.24 6.60
CA VAL A 43 22.54 -5.71 6.60
C VAL A 43 22.69 -6.19 5.18
N PRO A 44 23.82 -6.82 4.81
CA PRO A 44 24.02 -7.30 3.46
C PRO A 44 23.04 -8.42 3.14
N LYS A 45 22.37 -8.32 2.01
CA LYS A 45 21.43 -9.32 1.51
C LYS A 45 21.59 -9.50 0.02
N LYS A 46 21.41 -10.74 -0.43
CA LYS A 46 21.36 -11.10 -1.85
C LYS A 46 19.91 -11.19 -2.29
N VAL A 47 19.60 -10.53 -3.40
CA VAL A 47 18.29 -10.65 -4.06
C VAL A 47 18.26 -11.91 -4.91
N ASN A 48 17.29 -12.77 -4.65
CA ASN A 48 16.99 -13.91 -5.50
C ASN A 48 15.65 -13.67 -6.19
N ARG A 49 15.66 -13.59 -7.52
CA ARG A 49 14.45 -13.59 -8.35
C ARG A 49 13.92 -15.02 -8.41
N LEU A 50 12.73 -15.26 -7.85
CA LEU A 50 12.18 -16.61 -7.75
C LEU A 50 11.35 -16.94 -8.99
N TYR A 51 10.32 -16.15 -9.24
CA TYR A 51 9.43 -16.34 -10.38
C TYR A 51 8.74 -15.04 -10.76
N ASN A 52 8.27 -14.98 -12.02
CA ASN A 52 7.51 -13.85 -12.54
C ASN A 52 6.03 -14.26 -12.70
N LEU A 53 5.12 -13.46 -12.15
CA LEU A 53 3.70 -13.78 -12.08
C LEU A 53 2.89 -13.31 -13.30
N THR A 54 3.48 -12.52 -14.20
CA THR A 54 2.74 -11.91 -15.32
C THR A 54 2.12 -12.94 -16.26
N ALA A 55 2.80 -14.05 -16.50
CA ALA A 55 2.28 -15.16 -17.31
C ALA A 55 1.08 -15.86 -16.65
N GLY A 56 0.97 -15.80 -15.32
CA GLY A 56 -0.15 -16.31 -14.53
C GLY A 56 -1.30 -15.32 -14.35
N GLY A 57 -1.21 -14.12 -14.96
CA GLY A 57 -2.27 -13.12 -14.93
C GLY A 57 -2.15 -12.07 -13.82
N VAL A 58 -1.14 -12.14 -12.95
CA VAL A 58 -0.84 -11.09 -11.95
C VAL A 58 0.12 -10.11 -12.60
N LYS A 59 -0.34 -8.92 -12.92
CA LYS A 59 0.39 -7.95 -13.75
C LYS A 59 1.27 -7.02 -12.93
N GLU A 60 0.70 -6.46 -11.86
CA GLU A 60 1.34 -5.48 -11.00
C GLU A 60 1.15 -5.87 -9.52
N PRO A 61 1.88 -6.90 -9.02
CA PRO A 61 1.80 -7.34 -7.64
C PRO A 61 2.25 -6.22 -6.69
N ASN A 62 1.30 -5.64 -5.96
CA ASN A 62 1.57 -4.46 -5.15
C ASN A 62 1.95 -4.81 -3.71
N ASP A 63 1.26 -5.77 -3.10
CA ASP A 63 1.64 -6.31 -1.78
C ASP A 63 1.37 -7.81 -1.72
N MET A 64 1.93 -8.45 -0.71
CA MET A 64 1.86 -9.89 -0.56
C MET A 64 1.85 -10.30 0.91
N GLN A 65 1.26 -11.48 1.19
CA GLN A 65 1.29 -12.09 2.51
C GLN A 65 1.27 -13.61 2.43
N PHE A 66 2.06 -14.27 3.26
CA PHE A 66 1.94 -15.70 3.46
C PHE A 66 0.64 -16.05 4.19
N ALA A 67 -0.13 -16.95 3.59
CA ALA A 67 -1.34 -17.49 4.16
C ALA A 67 -1.04 -18.47 5.31
N PRO A 68 -2.00 -18.71 6.22
CA PRO A 68 -1.83 -19.69 7.30
C PRO A 68 -1.52 -21.11 6.82
N ASP A 69 -1.96 -21.47 5.60
CA ASP A 69 -1.68 -22.78 4.97
C ASP A 69 -0.32 -22.82 4.23
N GLY A 70 0.47 -21.75 4.33
CA GLY A 70 1.80 -21.63 3.73
C GLY A 70 1.82 -21.23 2.26
N LYS A 71 0.67 -21.00 1.62
CA LYS A 71 0.60 -20.41 0.29
C LYS A 71 0.92 -18.90 0.37
N LEU A 72 1.14 -18.29 -0.79
CA LEU A 72 1.38 -16.85 -0.88
C LEU A 72 0.16 -16.17 -1.51
N TRP A 73 -0.43 -15.21 -0.80
CA TRP A 73 -1.40 -14.27 -1.37
C TRP A 73 -0.69 -13.06 -1.92
N VAL A 74 -1.06 -12.67 -3.13
CA VAL A 74 -0.52 -11.51 -3.83
C VAL A 74 -1.66 -10.65 -4.31
N LEU A 75 -1.67 -9.37 -3.91
CA LEU A 75 -2.66 -8.38 -4.34
C LEU A 75 -2.19 -7.72 -5.63
N ASP A 76 -2.94 -7.91 -6.72
CA ASP A 76 -2.73 -7.20 -7.98
C ASP A 76 -3.46 -5.86 -7.97
N GLN A 77 -2.76 -4.77 -8.27
CA GLN A 77 -3.34 -3.43 -8.30
C GLN A 77 -4.04 -3.06 -9.61
N VAL A 78 -3.89 -3.88 -10.67
CA VAL A 78 -4.52 -3.63 -11.98
C VAL A 78 -5.96 -4.11 -11.97
N ASP A 79 -6.83 -3.39 -12.63
CA ASP A 79 -8.24 -3.78 -12.79
C ASP A 79 -8.39 -5.04 -13.68
N PRO A 80 -9.28 -5.96 -13.24
CA PRO A 80 -9.96 -5.99 -11.95
C PRO A 80 -8.98 -6.35 -10.83
N ASN A 81 -8.93 -5.51 -9.77
CA ASN A 81 -8.08 -5.80 -8.61
C ASN A 81 -8.44 -7.16 -8.01
N HIS A 82 -7.46 -8.01 -7.80
CA HIS A 82 -7.70 -9.36 -7.28
C HIS A 82 -6.59 -9.82 -6.35
N VAL A 83 -6.90 -10.77 -5.50
CA VAL A 83 -5.91 -11.51 -4.72
C VAL A 83 -5.65 -12.84 -5.40
N ALA A 84 -4.44 -13.04 -5.86
CA ALA A 84 -3.95 -14.30 -6.39
C ALA A 84 -3.41 -15.18 -5.26
N THR A 85 -3.77 -16.46 -5.26
CA THR A 85 -3.16 -17.47 -4.39
C THR A 85 -2.08 -18.20 -5.18
N ILE A 86 -0.85 -18.17 -4.68
CA ILE A 86 0.35 -18.69 -5.36
C ILE A 86 0.92 -19.86 -4.57
N ASP A 87 1.38 -20.89 -5.27
CA ASP A 87 2.30 -21.87 -4.70
C ASP A 87 3.69 -21.22 -4.57
N PRO A 88 4.21 -20.98 -3.35
CA PRO A 88 5.48 -20.27 -3.17
C PRO A 88 6.70 -21.08 -3.62
N LYS A 89 6.56 -22.37 -3.90
CA LYS A 89 7.66 -23.22 -4.38
C LYS A 89 7.83 -23.13 -5.90
N THR A 90 6.72 -22.96 -6.62
CA THR A 90 6.70 -23.04 -8.09
C THR A 90 6.36 -21.71 -8.76
N GLY A 91 5.72 -20.78 -8.04
CA GLY A 91 5.14 -19.55 -8.60
C GLY A 91 3.83 -19.78 -9.35
N GLN A 92 3.27 -21.00 -9.31
CA GLN A 92 2.01 -21.28 -9.97
C GLN A 92 0.85 -20.52 -9.31
N VAL A 93 0.03 -19.83 -10.12
CA VAL A 93 -1.24 -19.24 -9.68
C VAL A 93 -2.26 -20.36 -9.52
N LEU A 94 -2.74 -20.55 -8.30
CA LEU A 94 -3.69 -21.62 -7.94
C LEU A 94 -5.15 -21.11 -7.96
N ALA A 95 -5.37 -19.86 -7.63
CA ALA A 95 -6.69 -19.24 -7.60
C ALA A 95 -6.58 -17.72 -7.69
N ASN A 96 -7.65 -17.07 -8.14
CA ASN A 96 -7.81 -15.61 -8.15
C ASN A 96 -9.17 -15.26 -7.57
N VAL A 97 -9.20 -14.29 -6.65
CA VAL A 97 -10.42 -13.75 -6.06
C VAL A 97 -10.48 -12.25 -6.36
N VAL A 98 -11.42 -11.85 -7.21
CA VAL A 98 -11.65 -10.43 -7.54
C VAL A 98 -12.17 -9.69 -6.31
N THR A 99 -11.67 -8.50 -6.08
CA THR A 99 -12.00 -7.64 -4.93
C THR A 99 -12.57 -6.30 -5.38
N GLU A 100 -13.12 -5.55 -4.45
CA GLU A 100 -13.66 -4.20 -4.69
C GLU A 100 -12.62 -3.09 -4.48
N CYS A 101 -11.34 -3.45 -4.40
CA CYS A 101 -10.26 -2.47 -4.30
C CYS A 101 -10.15 -1.64 -5.58
N ILE A 102 -9.72 -0.39 -5.41
CA ILE A 102 -9.29 0.47 -6.51
C ILE A 102 -7.82 0.81 -6.26
N HIS A 103 -6.95 0.27 -7.08
CA HIS A 103 -5.50 0.31 -6.87
C HIS A 103 -5.14 -0.27 -5.50
N GLY A 104 -5.42 -1.56 -5.32
CA GLY A 104 -5.12 -2.28 -4.08
C GLY A 104 -3.62 -2.27 -3.80
N SER A 105 -3.21 -1.79 -2.61
CA SER A 105 -1.80 -1.55 -2.29
C SER A 105 -1.30 -2.25 -1.03
N GLY A 106 -2.16 -2.89 -0.28
CA GLY A 106 -1.76 -3.65 0.91
C GLY A 106 -2.70 -4.80 1.20
N ILE A 107 -2.14 -5.91 1.66
CA ILE A 107 -2.89 -7.10 2.06
C ILE A 107 -2.39 -7.64 3.39
N THR A 108 -3.34 -7.91 4.30
CA THR A 108 -3.08 -8.74 5.48
C THR A 108 -4.28 -9.61 5.82
N TYR A 109 -4.03 -10.68 6.58
CA TYR A 109 -5.08 -11.60 7.04
C TYR A 109 -5.10 -11.65 8.56
N GLY A 110 -6.29 -11.51 9.12
CA GLY A 110 -6.52 -11.64 10.55
C GLY A 110 -8.01 -11.80 10.81
N ASP A 111 -8.36 -12.44 11.92
CA ASP A 111 -9.75 -12.67 12.36
C ASP A 111 -10.66 -13.21 11.24
N GLY A 112 -10.11 -14.13 10.42
CA GLY A 112 -10.86 -14.81 9.37
C GLY A 112 -11.14 -14.00 8.10
N ALA A 113 -10.59 -12.78 7.97
CA ALA A 113 -10.80 -11.89 6.84
C ALA A 113 -9.48 -11.32 6.28
N TRP A 114 -9.49 -10.91 5.02
CA TRP A 114 -8.47 -10.01 4.50
C TRP A 114 -8.76 -8.57 4.91
N PHE A 115 -7.71 -7.83 5.21
CA PHE A 115 -7.72 -6.37 5.30
C PHE A 115 -6.90 -5.85 4.12
N LEU A 116 -7.58 -5.17 3.20
CA LEU A 116 -6.99 -4.68 1.96
C LEU A 116 -7.03 -3.15 1.96
N THR A 117 -5.95 -2.50 1.53
CA THR A 117 -5.96 -1.05 1.32
C THR A 117 -6.33 -0.72 -0.12
N SER A 118 -7.34 0.12 -0.29
CA SER A 118 -7.77 0.72 -1.55
C SER A 118 -7.23 2.15 -1.59
N THR A 119 -6.08 2.32 -2.26
CA THR A 119 -5.26 3.53 -2.18
C THR A 119 -5.82 4.67 -2.99
N LYS A 120 -6.49 4.37 -4.10
CA LYS A 120 -7.17 5.34 -4.95
C LYS A 120 -8.68 5.17 -4.84
N VAL A 121 -9.43 6.10 -5.39
CA VAL A 121 -10.89 6.09 -5.39
C VAL A 121 -11.43 6.64 -6.71
N LEU A 122 -12.57 6.13 -7.14
CA LEU A 122 -13.38 6.74 -8.21
C LEU A 122 -14.26 7.85 -7.63
N SER A 123 -14.69 7.67 -6.36
CA SER A 123 -15.44 8.66 -5.60
C SER A 123 -15.23 8.42 -4.11
N GLY A 124 -15.23 9.50 -3.31
CA GLY A 124 -14.99 9.44 -1.86
C GLY A 124 -13.51 9.42 -1.50
N ASN A 125 -13.15 8.79 -0.40
CA ASN A 125 -11.83 8.79 0.20
C ASN A 125 -11.17 7.39 0.13
N PRO A 126 -9.83 7.33 0.06
CA PRO A 126 -9.09 6.09 0.23
C PRO A 126 -9.53 5.31 1.47
N SER A 127 -9.54 3.99 1.37
CA SER A 127 -10.17 3.16 2.38
C SER A 127 -9.40 1.89 2.66
N THR A 128 -9.60 1.34 3.86
CA THR A 128 -9.28 -0.04 4.17
C THR A 128 -10.56 -0.87 4.12
N LEU A 129 -10.51 -2.02 3.45
CA LEU A 129 -11.62 -2.95 3.26
C LEU A 129 -11.36 -4.21 4.07
N LYS A 130 -12.32 -4.64 4.91
CA LYS A 130 -12.39 -6.00 5.45
C LYS A 130 -13.12 -6.85 4.43
N VAL A 131 -12.49 -7.88 3.92
CA VAL A 131 -12.95 -8.64 2.75
C VAL A 131 -13.05 -10.12 3.08
N ASP A 132 -14.12 -10.77 2.64
CA ASP A 132 -14.26 -12.22 2.71
C ASP A 132 -13.28 -12.89 1.72
N PRO A 133 -12.32 -13.70 2.19
CA PRO A 133 -11.31 -14.33 1.34
C PRO A 133 -11.87 -15.32 0.30
N LYS A 134 -13.09 -15.82 0.51
CA LYS A 134 -13.71 -16.80 -0.40
C LYS A 134 -14.40 -16.12 -1.57
N THR A 135 -14.99 -14.96 -1.33
CA THR A 135 -15.88 -14.30 -2.30
C THR A 135 -15.32 -12.99 -2.84
N GLY A 136 -14.31 -12.39 -2.19
CA GLY A 136 -13.78 -11.07 -2.51
C GLY A 136 -14.71 -9.92 -2.13
N LYS A 137 -15.86 -10.20 -1.50
CA LYS A 137 -16.82 -9.17 -1.11
C LYS A 137 -16.37 -8.40 0.11
N THR A 138 -16.57 -7.10 0.08
CA THR A 138 -16.31 -6.21 1.21
C THR A 138 -17.36 -6.45 2.30
N LEU A 139 -16.89 -6.83 3.49
CA LEU A 139 -17.70 -7.01 4.69
C LEU A 139 -17.85 -5.71 5.46
N LYS A 140 -16.78 -4.89 5.48
CA LYS A 140 -16.73 -3.61 6.18
C LYS A 140 -15.71 -2.69 5.53
N LYS A 141 -15.89 -1.39 5.65
CA LYS A 141 -15.04 -0.39 5.04
C LYS A 141 -14.81 0.77 6.00
N TRP A 142 -13.59 1.25 6.10
CA TRP A 142 -13.20 2.43 6.86
C TRP A 142 -12.40 3.39 5.99
N GLU A 143 -12.52 4.67 6.25
CA GLU A 143 -11.64 5.67 5.67
C GLU A 143 -10.21 5.48 6.17
N THR A 144 -9.24 5.63 5.28
CA THR A 144 -7.83 5.55 5.66
C THR A 144 -7.41 6.79 6.45
N PRO A 145 -6.91 6.68 7.69
CA PRO A 145 -6.45 7.84 8.45
C PRO A 145 -5.24 8.48 7.77
N GLY A 146 -5.22 9.81 7.73
CA GLY A 146 -4.08 10.56 7.17
C GLY A 146 -3.86 10.38 5.67
N TRP A 147 -4.86 9.89 4.93
CA TRP A 147 -4.81 9.90 3.49
C TRP A 147 -4.66 11.34 2.95
N GLY A 148 -4.10 11.47 1.78
CA GLY A 148 -3.89 12.78 1.17
C GLY A 148 -3.30 12.68 -0.22
N ILE A 149 -2.94 13.83 -0.77
CA ILE A 149 -2.23 13.93 -2.04
C ILE A 149 -0.74 13.94 -1.73
N TYR A 150 0.05 13.07 -2.36
CA TYR A 150 1.49 13.09 -2.16
C TYR A 150 2.26 12.65 -3.42
N GLY A 151 3.50 13.06 -3.47
CA GLY A 151 4.67 12.62 -4.24
C GLY A 151 4.53 12.32 -5.71
N VAL A 152 3.86 11.26 -6.08
CA VAL A 152 3.84 10.81 -7.48
C VAL A 152 3.27 11.87 -8.43
N TYR A 153 2.35 12.67 -7.95
CA TYR A 153 1.68 13.71 -8.74
C TYR A 153 2.32 15.10 -8.58
N THR A 154 3.18 15.29 -7.58
CA THR A 154 3.97 16.53 -7.48
C THR A 154 5.08 16.57 -8.53
N GLN A 155 5.46 15.42 -9.09
CA GLN A 155 6.48 15.31 -10.15
C GLN A 155 5.95 15.59 -11.56
N ARG A 156 4.64 15.56 -11.78
CA ARG A 156 4.00 15.87 -13.05
C ARG A 156 2.58 16.42 -12.86
N ALA A 157 2.14 17.28 -13.77
CA ALA A 157 0.75 17.69 -13.81
C ALA A 157 -0.18 16.49 -14.12
N PRO A 158 -1.37 16.40 -13.48
CA PRO A 158 -2.38 15.41 -13.81
C PRO A 158 -2.76 15.47 -15.29
N LYS A 159 -2.98 14.31 -15.91
CA LYS A 159 -3.46 14.20 -17.29
C LYS A 159 -4.95 13.82 -17.28
N PRO A 160 -5.70 14.16 -18.35
CA PRO A 160 -7.05 13.63 -18.53
C PRO A 160 -7.06 12.09 -18.42
N GLY A 161 -7.94 11.55 -17.60
CA GLY A 161 -8.04 10.12 -17.34
C GLY A 161 -7.22 9.61 -16.13
N ASP A 162 -6.38 10.44 -15.53
CA ASP A 162 -5.77 10.09 -14.24
C ASP A 162 -6.87 9.95 -13.17
N LEU A 163 -6.74 8.92 -12.33
CA LEU A 163 -7.60 8.79 -11.15
C LEU A 163 -7.37 9.96 -10.19
N PRO A 164 -8.35 10.27 -9.31
CA PRO A 164 -8.19 11.33 -8.32
C PRO A 164 -6.86 11.21 -7.56
N LEU A 165 -6.23 12.35 -7.30
CA LEU A 165 -4.87 12.47 -6.75
C LEU A 165 -4.73 12.01 -5.30
N ALA A 166 -5.74 11.37 -4.72
CA ALA A 166 -5.69 10.87 -3.36
C ALA A 166 -4.82 9.61 -3.25
N SER A 167 -4.05 9.51 -2.17
CA SER A 167 -3.29 8.33 -1.79
C SER A 167 -3.62 7.94 -0.36
N GLY A 168 -3.99 6.67 -0.19
CA GLY A 168 -4.39 6.08 1.08
C GLY A 168 -3.34 5.18 1.71
N GLY A 169 -3.82 4.11 2.35
CA GLY A 169 -2.97 3.08 2.92
C GLY A 169 -2.24 2.26 1.86
N HIS A 170 -1.01 1.91 2.16
CA HIS A 170 -0.21 0.97 1.38
C HIS A 170 -0.02 -0.32 2.18
N GLY A 171 1.20 -0.81 2.36
CA GLY A 171 1.44 -2.08 3.04
C GLY A 171 0.75 -2.19 4.39
N VAL A 172 0.13 -3.34 4.64
CA VAL A 172 -0.53 -3.67 5.91
C VAL A 172 -0.06 -5.02 6.41
N LYS A 173 0.08 -5.17 7.75
CA LYS A 173 0.40 -6.46 8.38
C LYS A 173 -0.31 -6.64 9.70
N TRP A 174 -0.92 -7.81 9.87
CA TRP A 174 -1.62 -8.19 11.08
C TRP A 174 -0.67 -8.29 12.26
N ALA A 175 -1.00 -7.56 13.34
CA ALA A 175 -0.20 -7.52 14.56
C ALA A 175 -0.76 -8.43 15.67
N GLY A 176 -1.88 -9.11 15.41
CA GLY A 176 -2.59 -9.89 16.43
C GLY A 176 -3.53 -9.05 17.28
N LYS A 177 -4.31 -9.72 18.15
CA LYS A 177 -5.22 -9.06 19.11
C LYS A 177 -6.17 -8.03 18.48
N GLY A 178 -6.69 -8.33 17.27
CA GLY A 178 -7.60 -7.44 16.56
C GLY A 178 -6.95 -6.15 16.04
N GLN A 179 -5.63 -6.15 15.81
CA GLN A 179 -4.90 -4.97 15.32
C GLN A 179 -4.02 -5.30 14.11
N TYR A 180 -3.77 -4.29 13.27
CA TYR A 180 -2.82 -4.35 12.16
C TYR A 180 -2.05 -3.03 11.99
N TRP A 181 -0.81 -3.13 11.54
CA TRP A 181 -0.04 -1.98 11.12
C TRP A 181 -0.35 -1.64 9.66
N MET A 182 -0.34 -0.34 9.35
CA MET A 182 -0.60 0.19 8.01
C MET A 182 0.33 1.36 7.70
N ALA A 183 1.03 1.31 6.58
CA ALA A 183 1.79 2.43 6.06
C ALA A 183 0.85 3.41 5.33
N VAL A 184 0.95 4.70 5.65
CA VAL A 184 0.20 5.77 4.97
C VAL A 184 1.17 6.86 4.53
N PRO A 185 1.72 6.75 3.31
CA PRO A 185 2.76 7.64 2.79
C PRO A 185 2.39 9.12 2.86
N ALA A 186 1.15 9.48 2.51
CA ALA A 186 0.68 10.86 2.54
C ALA A 186 0.76 11.51 3.93
N SER A 187 0.74 10.72 5.01
CA SER A 187 0.89 11.20 6.38
C SER A 187 2.32 11.15 6.90
N GLY A 188 3.23 10.45 6.22
CA GLY A 188 4.57 10.14 6.73
C GLY A 188 4.57 9.25 7.98
N LYS A 189 3.56 8.39 8.14
CA LYS A 189 3.38 7.56 9.35
C LYS A 189 3.05 6.12 9.04
N LEU A 190 3.37 5.27 10.01
CA LEU A 190 2.80 3.94 10.17
C LEU A 190 1.77 4.01 11.29
N PHE A 191 0.56 3.54 11.03
CA PHE A 191 -0.53 3.50 12.01
C PHE A 191 -0.77 2.08 12.50
N LEU A 192 -0.90 1.88 13.83
CA LEU A 192 -1.48 0.69 14.41
C LEU A 192 -2.99 0.92 14.48
N MET A 193 -3.74 0.09 13.76
CA MET A 193 -5.19 0.20 13.60
C MET A 193 -5.92 -0.84 14.44
N ASN A 194 -7.04 -0.45 15.06
CA ASN A 194 -8.01 -1.38 15.60
C ASN A 194 -8.86 -1.92 14.44
N ALA A 195 -8.82 -3.22 14.22
CA ALA A 195 -9.37 -3.85 13.02
C ALA A 195 -10.89 -3.82 12.96
N GLU A 196 -11.59 -3.83 14.09
CA GLU A 196 -13.06 -3.84 14.10
C GLU A 196 -13.63 -2.43 14.00
N GLU A 197 -13.02 -1.44 14.66
CA GLU A 197 -13.49 -0.05 14.68
C GLU A 197 -12.93 0.78 13.51
N GLY A 198 -11.79 0.37 12.91
CA GLY A 198 -11.07 1.16 11.91
C GLY A 198 -10.42 2.42 12.50
N THR A 199 -10.20 2.44 13.82
CA THR A 199 -9.61 3.58 14.53
C THR A 199 -8.11 3.41 14.73
N VAL A 200 -7.40 4.54 14.85
CA VAL A 200 -5.97 4.55 15.15
C VAL A 200 -5.74 4.31 16.64
N ALA A 201 -5.02 3.25 16.98
CA ALA A 201 -4.57 2.99 18.35
C ALA A 201 -3.31 3.81 18.69
N ARG A 202 -2.36 3.87 17.76
CA ARG A 202 -1.14 4.71 17.84
C ARG A 202 -0.46 4.83 16.50
N SER A 203 0.59 5.66 16.41
CA SER A 203 1.40 5.78 15.21
C SER A 203 2.88 5.94 15.53
N ILE A 204 3.74 5.60 14.56
CA ILE A 204 5.17 5.89 14.56
C ILE A 204 5.55 6.59 13.24
N PRO A 205 6.67 7.33 13.19
CA PRO A 205 7.14 7.94 11.95
C PRO A 205 7.44 6.88 10.89
N ALA A 206 7.11 7.17 9.63
CA ALA A 206 7.59 6.39 8.49
C ALA A 206 9.03 6.77 8.15
N PRO A 207 9.86 5.84 7.65
CA PRO A 207 11.26 6.15 7.33
C PRO A 207 11.43 7.01 6.07
N THR A 208 10.48 6.95 5.15
CA THR A 208 10.55 7.66 3.86
C THR A 208 9.19 8.21 3.44
N VAL A 209 9.18 9.13 2.48
CA VAL A 209 7.95 9.68 1.90
C VAL A 209 7.17 8.64 1.08
N ARG A 210 7.84 7.59 0.57
CA ARG A 210 7.22 6.49 -0.18
C ARG A 210 7.40 5.14 0.52
N THR A 211 6.98 5.08 1.77
CA THR A 211 6.90 3.82 2.51
C THR A 211 5.76 2.97 1.95
N HIS A 212 6.09 1.81 1.36
CA HIS A 212 5.13 0.88 0.77
C HIS A 212 4.97 -0.38 1.64
N GLY A 213 5.46 -1.53 1.19
CA GLY A 213 5.33 -2.79 1.91
C GLY A 213 5.94 -2.77 3.30
N ILE A 214 5.32 -3.47 4.22
CA ILE A 214 5.83 -3.67 5.57
C ILE A 214 5.81 -5.15 5.94
N ALA A 215 6.70 -5.56 6.86
CA ALA A 215 6.69 -6.90 7.45
C ALA A 215 7.02 -6.80 8.94
N LEU A 216 6.45 -7.72 9.75
CA LEU A 216 6.66 -7.72 11.21
C LEU A 216 7.66 -8.80 11.61
N GLU A 217 8.62 -8.44 12.46
CA GLU A 217 9.61 -9.35 13.01
C GLU A 217 9.84 -9.06 14.49
N GLY A 218 9.16 -9.80 15.36
CA GLY A 218 9.23 -9.58 16.81
C GLY A 218 8.75 -8.17 17.19
N ASP A 219 9.63 -7.38 17.77
CA ASP A 219 9.40 -5.99 18.18
C ASP A 219 9.83 -4.96 17.11
N HIS A 220 10.00 -5.41 15.86
CA HIS A 220 10.41 -4.58 14.73
C HIS A 220 9.43 -4.62 13.57
N ILE A 221 9.44 -3.54 12.78
CA ILE A 221 8.79 -3.45 11.48
C ILE A 221 9.85 -3.22 10.42
N TRP A 222 9.89 -4.08 9.41
CA TRP A 222 10.60 -3.80 8.17
C TRP A 222 9.72 -2.96 7.24
N CYS A 223 10.27 -1.90 6.64
CA CYS A 223 9.54 -0.97 5.79
C CYS A 223 10.26 -0.73 4.48
N VAL A 224 9.58 -0.89 3.37
CA VAL A 224 10.08 -0.58 2.03
C VAL A 224 10.09 0.93 1.81
N GLY A 225 11.25 1.48 1.44
CA GLY A 225 11.41 2.78 0.81
C GLY A 225 11.59 2.59 -0.70
N SER A 226 10.50 2.68 -1.46
CA SER A 226 10.52 2.31 -2.89
C SER A 226 11.40 3.22 -3.73
N ASP A 227 11.44 4.50 -3.43
CA ASP A 227 12.27 5.47 -4.17
C ASP A 227 13.75 5.32 -3.86
N GLU A 228 14.09 4.93 -2.66
CA GLU A 228 15.46 4.71 -2.19
C GLU A 228 16.02 3.36 -2.63
N ALA A 229 15.17 2.37 -2.96
CA ALA A 229 15.50 0.95 -3.12
C ALA A 229 16.14 0.39 -1.83
N GLU A 230 15.62 0.80 -0.69
CA GLU A 230 16.08 0.38 0.64
C GLU A 230 14.93 -0.21 1.46
N ILE A 231 15.25 -1.12 2.39
CA ILE A 231 14.31 -1.65 3.37
C ILE A 231 14.87 -1.31 4.74
N TYR A 232 14.09 -0.60 5.54
CA TYR A 232 14.47 -0.13 6.87
C TYR A 232 13.87 -1.01 7.95
N LYS A 233 14.65 -1.36 8.97
CA LYS A 233 14.19 -2.02 10.18
C LYS A 233 13.93 -0.97 11.25
N LEU A 234 12.70 -0.88 11.71
CA LEU A 234 12.27 0.09 12.71
C LEU A 234 11.89 -0.62 14.00
N GLN A 235 12.22 0.00 15.13
CA GLN A 235 11.67 -0.39 16.43
C GLN A 235 10.16 -0.07 16.48
N ILE A 236 9.34 -1.04 16.88
CA ILE A 236 7.89 -0.85 16.97
C ILE A 236 7.52 0.21 18.03
N SER A 237 8.29 0.35 19.10
CA SER A 237 7.98 1.25 20.22
C SER A 237 7.91 2.72 19.83
N ASP A 238 8.82 3.19 18.99
CA ASP A 238 9.04 4.61 18.69
C ASP A 238 9.35 4.93 17.22
N GLY A 239 9.56 3.91 16.38
CA GLY A 239 9.92 4.07 14.97
C GLY A 239 11.43 4.35 14.75
N ALA A 240 12.28 4.16 15.76
CA ALA A 240 13.73 4.32 15.60
C ALA A 240 14.26 3.33 14.54
N ILE A 241 15.06 3.84 13.59
CA ILE A 241 15.68 3.03 12.54
C ILE A 241 16.92 2.37 13.12
N VAL A 242 16.94 1.03 13.15
CA VAL A 242 18.01 0.23 13.75
C VAL A 242 18.91 -0.48 12.74
N ALA A 243 18.42 -0.69 11.52
CA ALA A 243 19.19 -1.29 10.43
C ALA A 243 18.55 -0.96 9.07
N LYS A 244 19.28 -1.25 7.99
CA LYS A 244 18.71 -1.22 6.63
C LYS A 244 19.32 -2.28 5.72
N ILE A 245 18.59 -2.62 4.68
CA ILE A 245 19.05 -3.41 3.53
C ILE A 245 19.03 -2.48 2.34
N VAL A 246 20.08 -2.51 1.52
CA VAL A 246 20.23 -1.68 0.32
C VAL A 246 20.26 -2.59 -0.90
N LEU A 247 19.37 -2.33 -1.87
CA LEU A 247 19.31 -3.04 -3.13
C LEU A 247 19.96 -2.22 -4.24
N ASP A 248 20.39 -2.90 -5.31
CA ASP A 248 20.84 -2.23 -6.52
C ASP A 248 19.63 -1.68 -7.29
N LYS A 249 19.44 -0.36 -7.24
CA LYS A 249 18.30 0.33 -7.85
C LYS A 249 18.19 0.12 -9.37
N VAL A 250 19.28 -0.23 -10.04
CA VAL A 250 19.33 -0.42 -11.50
C VAL A 250 19.08 -1.89 -11.87
N ASN A 251 19.72 -2.80 -11.14
CA ASN A 251 19.76 -4.21 -11.51
C ASN A 251 18.76 -5.08 -10.76
N ASP A 252 18.37 -4.70 -9.53
CA ASP A 252 17.40 -5.48 -8.77
C ASP A 252 15.96 -5.12 -9.14
N PRO A 253 15.00 -6.07 -9.01
CA PRO A 253 13.58 -5.78 -9.12
C PRO A 253 13.13 -4.71 -8.14
N SER A 254 12.20 -3.84 -8.55
CA SER A 254 11.73 -2.72 -7.74
C SER A 254 11.04 -3.20 -6.48
N LEU A 255 11.37 -2.58 -5.35
CA LEU A 255 10.74 -2.87 -4.05
C LEU A 255 9.32 -2.31 -3.98
N HIS A 256 8.35 -3.19 -3.61
CA HIS A 256 6.97 -2.74 -3.38
C HIS A 256 6.37 -3.40 -2.13
N GLY A 257 5.64 -4.51 -2.25
CA GLY A 257 5.12 -5.24 -1.11
C GLY A 257 6.19 -6.05 -0.40
N LEU A 258 5.95 -6.36 0.87
CA LEU A 258 6.93 -7.06 1.72
C LEU A 258 6.21 -8.04 2.65
N ASP A 259 6.80 -9.22 2.84
CA ASP A 259 6.43 -10.12 3.92
C ASP A 259 7.64 -10.90 4.42
N ILE A 260 7.49 -11.60 5.54
CA ILE A 260 8.55 -12.42 6.11
C ILE A 260 8.04 -13.84 6.36
N LYS A 261 8.85 -14.84 5.98
CA LYS A 261 8.58 -16.24 6.27
C LYS A 261 9.85 -16.94 6.69
N ASP A 262 9.78 -17.62 7.83
CA ASP A 262 10.91 -18.38 8.39
C ASP A 262 12.20 -17.54 8.50
N GLY A 263 12.05 -16.24 8.88
CA GLY A 263 13.14 -15.28 9.02
C GLY A 263 13.69 -14.75 7.70
N VAL A 264 13.11 -15.12 6.56
CA VAL A 264 13.50 -14.63 5.23
C VAL A 264 12.50 -13.59 4.76
N LEU A 265 12.98 -12.41 4.37
CA LEU A 265 12.15 -11.37 3.76
C LEU A 265 11.87 -11.72 2.29
N TRP A 266 10.62 -11.54 1.92
CA TRP A 266 10.12 -11.69 0.55
C TRP A 266 9.51 -10.37 0.11
N TYR A 267 9.71 -10.01 -1.17
CA TYR A 267 9.10 -8.81 -1.74
C TYR A 267 8.58 -9.03 -3.15
N CYS A 268 7.66 -8.19 -3.58
CA CYS A 268 7.16 -8.16 -4.95
C CYS A 268 7.59 -6.88 -5.67
N ASP A 269 7.70 -6.99 -7.00
CA ASP A 269 7.98 -5.90 -7.92
C ASP A 269 6.72 -5.58 -8.72
N ALA A 270 6.04 -4.48 -8.36
CA ALA A 270 4.83 -4.04 -9.03
C ALA A 270 5.05 -3.58 -10.49
N ASN A 271 6.28 -3.30 -10.90
CA ASN A 271 6.56 -2.84 -12.25
C ASN A 271 6.72 -3.97 -13.27
N LYS A 272 7.30 -5.09 -12.83
CA LYS A 272 7.68 -6.20 -13.73
C LYS A 272 7.14 -7.56 -13.30
N GLY A 273 6.36 -7.63 -12.22
CA GLY A 273 5.69 -8.86 -11.76
C GLY A 273 6.59 -9.89 -11.09
N TRP A 274 7.78 -9.53 -10.62
CA TRP A 274 8.68 -10.46 -9.93
C TRP A 274 8.28 -10.67 -8.48
N ILE A 275 8.42 -11.91 -8.02
CA ILE A 275 8.52 -12.26 -6.60
C ILE A 275 9.98 -12.62 -6.31
N CYS A 276 10.50 -12.02 -5.25
CA CYS A 276 11.89 -12.13 -4.83
C CYS A 276 11.98 -12.47 -3.34
N ASN A 277 13.12 -13.03 -2.93
CA ASN A 277 13.48 -13.11 -1.52
C ASN A 277 14.92 -12.59 -1.28
N LEU A 278 15.22 -12.34 -0.02
CA LEU A 278 16.48 -11.75 0.45
C LEU A 278 17.19 -12.74 1.38
N THR A 279 18.29 -13.31 0.91
CA THR A 279 19.11 -14.24 1.70
C THR A 279 20.46 -13.68 2.12
#